data_f4a6099116f9094127c9e6ac1af4f512
#
_entry.id   f4a6099116f9094127c9e6ac1af4f512
#
_cell.length_a   1.000
_cell.length_b   1.000
_cell.length_c   1.000
_cell.angle_alpha   90.00
_cell.angle_beta   90.00
_cell.angle_gamma   90.00
#
_symmetry.space_group_name_H-M   'P 1'
#
loop_
_entity.id
_entity.type
_entity.pdbx_description
1 polymer ?
#
loop_
_entity_poly.entity_id
_entity_poly.type
_entity_poly.pdbx_seq_one_letter_code
_entity_poly.pdbx_strand_id
1 'polypeptide(L)'
;MKKFVSILAMAGFAAAISADAFAASPDVYVVNFRNDKNTESQVLDTQLSTALALVGGNAEEVVIDTSTAAKWEKGAHEAFDRNIVPVFNQWVGLPGFAAVVDADSKRIIGCVNSQFNANEMAREIEKMTARAKGQAFTSRASTGGKTTKCPPAYNVDPG
;
A
#
# COMPACT_ATOMS: atom_id res chain seq x y z
N MET A 1 -74.62 -25.26 -4.67
CA MET A 1 -73.42 -25.55 -5.42
C MET A 1 -72.38 -24.42 -5.04
N LYS A 2 -71.49 -24.69 -4.11
CA LYS A 2 -70.46 -23.73 -3.66
C LYS A 2 -69.09 -24.12 -4.27
N LYS A 3 -68.58 -23.29 -5.18
CA LYS A 3 -67.29 -23.51 -5.80
C LYS A 3 -66.21 -22.93 -4.88
N PHE A 4 -65.33 -23.75 -4.32
CA PHE A 4 -64.12 -23.34 -3.61
C PHE A 4 -63.03 -23.06 -4.64
N VAL A 5 -62.53 -21.85 -4.63
CA VAL A 5 -61.32 -21.46 -5.38
C VAL A 5 -60.16 -21.51 -4.41
N SER A 6 -59.27 -22.49 -4.61
CA SER A 6 -57.99 -22.59 -3.87
C SER A 6 -56.99 -21.66 -4.52
N ILE A 7 -56.51 -20.68 -3.75
CA ILE A 7 -55.38 -19.80 -4.15
C ILE A 7 -54.11 -20.44 -3.62
N LEU A 8 -53.27 -20.90 -4.55
CA LEU A 8 -51.93 -21.40 -4.25
C LEU A 8 -50.96 -20.22 -4.13
N ALA A 9 -50.53 -19.94 -2.92
CA ALA A 9 -49.48 -18.94 -2.66
C ALA A 9 -48.12 -19.58 -2.94
N MET A 10 -47.46 -19.17 -4.04
CA MET A 10 -46.04 -19.47 -4.30
C MET A 10 -45.16 -18.54 -3.48
N ALA A 11 -44.54 -19.04 -2.44
CA ALA A 11 -43.48 -18.36 -1.71
C ALA A 11 -42.20 -18.42 -2.54
N GLY A 12 -41.84 -17.31 -3.17
CA GLY A 12 -40.57 -17.14 -3.87
C GLY A 12 -39.44 -17.02 -2.86
N PHE A 13 -38.56 -18.01 -2.78
CA PHE A 13 -37.31 -17.94 -2.04
C PHE A 13 -36.32 -17.07 -2.85
N ALA A 14 -36.13 -15.82 -2.46
CA ALA A 14 -35.04 -14.99 -2.97
C ALA A 14 -33.74 -15.44 -2.29
N ALA A 15 -32.94 -16.23 -2.99
CA ALA A 15 -31.57 -16.52 -2.58
C ALA A 15 -30.76 -15.23 -2.73
N ALA A 16 -30.42 -14.59 -1.60
CA ALA A 16 -29.44 -13.54 -1.55
C ALA A 16 -28.06 -14.15 -1.86
N ILE A 17 -27.60 -13.99 -3.08
CA ILE A 17 -26.21 -14.29 -3.46
C ILE A 17 -25.37 -13.19 -2.82
N SER A 18 -24.76 -13.48 -1.66
CA SER A 18 -23.70 -12.67 -1.10
C SER A 18 -22.51 -12.75 -2.08
N ALA A 19 -22.35 -11.74 -2.92
CA ALA A 19 -21.12 -11.55 -3.66
C ALA A 19 -20.05 -11.20 -2.61
N ASP A 20 -19.27 -12.18 -2.17
CA ASP A 20 -18.00 -11.91 -1.50
C ASP A 20 -17.18 -11.07 -2.47
N ALA A 21 -17.14 -9.76 -2.23
CA ALA A 21 -16.23 -8.88 -2.91
C ALA A 21 -14.82 -9.33 -2.54
N PHE A 22 -14.20 -10.17 -3.37
CA PHE A 22 -12.77 -10.40 -3.30
C PHE A 22 -12.13 -9.03 -3.42
N ALA A 23 -11.60 -8.52 -2.31
CA ALA A 23 -10.79 -7.32 -2.35
C ALA A 23 -9.68 -7.59 -3.36
N ALA A 24 -9.65 -6.84 -4.45
CA ALA A 24 -8.61 -6.98 -5.46
C ALA A 24 -7.27 -6.81 -4.76
N SER A 25 -6.32 -7.72 -5.03
CA SER A 25 -4.96 -7.60 -4.51
C SER A 25 -4.38 -6.25 -4.96
N PRO A 26 -3.65 -5.53 -4.08
CA PRO A 26 -3.05 -4.27 -4.47
C PRO A 26 -2.01 -4.49 -5.58
N ASP A 27 -1.81 -3.50 -6.42
CA ASP A 27 -0.75 -3.53 -7.43
C ASP A 27 0.63 -3.33 -6.80
N VAL A 28 0.68 -2.51 -5.74
CA VAL A 28 1.92 -2.22 -5.01
C VAL A 28 1.70 -2.19 -3.51
N TYR A 29 2.74 -2.55 -2.77
CA TYR A 29 2.88 -2.23 -1.35
C TYR A 29 3.67 -0.93 -1.21
N VAL A 30 3.19 -0.05 -0.33
CA VAL A 30 3.91 1.15 0.08
C VAL A 30 4.42 0.91 1.50
N VAL A 31 5.67 0.49 1.60
CA VAL A 31 6.30 0.07 2.86
C VAL A 31 6.85 1.29 3.57
N ASN A 32 6.12 1.77 4.57
CA ASN A 32 6.43 2.96 5.35
C ASN A 32 7.37 2.62 6.52
N PHE A 33 8.64 3.04 6.39
CA PHE A 33 9.65 2.91 7.45
C PHE A 33 9.59 4.12 8.36
N ARG A 34 9.10 3.91 9.59
CA ARG A 34 8.84 5.00 10.52
C ARG A 34 9.39 4.78 11.93
N ASN A 35 9.51 5.91 12.65
CA ASN A 35 9.79 5.94 14.08
C ASN A 35 9.12 7.18 14.68
N ASP A 36 8.40 7.05 15.79
CA ASP A 36 7.67 8.15 16.44
C ASP A 36 8.59 9.31 16.89
N LYS A 37 9.87 9.05 17.10
CA LYS A 37 10.87 10.06 17.48
C LYS A 37 11.50 10.78 16.28
N ASN A 38 11.18 10.35 15.07
CA ASN A 38 11.72 10.93 13.84
C ASN A 38 10.72 11.92 13.24
N THR A 39 11.09 13.18 13.14
CA THR A 39 10.21 14.24 12.63
C THR A 39 9.83 14.03 11.17
N GLU A 40 10.73 13.48 10.35
CA GLU A 40 10.46 13.21 8.94
C GLU A 40 9.40 12.13 8.79
N SER A 41 9.38 11.12 9.69
CA SER A 41 8.34 10.10 9.73
C SER A 41 6.97 10.72 10.01
N GLN A 42 6.87 11.67 10.95
CA GLN A 42 5.60 12.32 11.28
C GLN A 42 5.05 13.14 10.11
N VAL A 43 5.93 13.86 9.41
CA VAL A 43 5.55 14.60 8.20
C VAL A 43 5.13 13.64 7.08
N LEU A 44 5.91 12.59 6.87
CA LEU A 44 5.63 11.56 5.87
C LEU A 44 4.28 10.89 6.12
N ASP A 45 4.00 10.45 7.35
CA ASP A 45 2.74 9.76 7.70
C ASP A 45 1.51 10.58 7.29
N THR A 46 1.54 11.90 7.57
CA THR A 46 0.45 12.80 7.22
C THR A 46 0.25 12.91 5.70
N GLN A 47 1.34 13.06 4.95
CA GLN A 47 1.30 13.18 3.50
C GLN A 47 0.95 11.85 2.83
N LEU A 48 1.50 10.75 3.33
CA LEU A 48 1.31 9.41 2.79
C LEU A 48 -0.13 8.93 2.96
N SER A 49 -0.73 9.15 4.14
CA SER A 49 -2.14 8.81 4.38
C SER A 49 -3.07 9.48 3.36
N THR A 50 -2.85 10.78 3.09
CA THR A 50 -3.63 11.51 2.08
C THR A 50 -3.32 11.02 0.66
N ALA A 51 -2.05 10.76 0.36
CA ALA A 51 -1.63 10.25 -0.96
C ALA A 51 -2.26 8.89 -1.26
N LEU A 52 -2.26 7.97 -0.30
CA LEU A 52 -2.86 6.64 -0.47
C LEU A 52 -4.38 6.71 -0.65
N ALA A 53 -5.06 7.63 0.02
CA ALA A 53 -6.47 7.87 -0.23
C ALA A 53 -6.75 8.35 -1.67
N LEU A 54 -5.82 9.11 -2.28
CA LEU A 54 -5.92 9.55 -3.67
C LEU A 54 -5.63 8.42 -4.67
N VAL A 55 -4.64 7.57 -4.39
CA VAL A 55 -4.29 6.40 -5.23
C VAL A 55 -5.37 5.32 -5.16
N GLY A 56 -6.05 5.19 -4.02
CA GLY A 56 -7.10 4.20 -3.82
C GLY A 56 -6.60 2.77 -3.65
N GLY A 57 -7.45 1.79 -3.95
CA GLY A 57 -7.21 0.36 -3.67
C GLY A 57 -6.05 -0.30 -4.42
N ASN A 58 -5.40 0.42 -5.34
CA ASN A 58 -4.24 -0.11 -6.08
C ASN A 58 -2.93 -0.13 -5.25
N ALA A 59 -2.91 0.56 -4.12
CA ALA A 59 -1.76 0.61 -3.21
C ALA A 59 -2.18 0.25 -1.78
N GLU A 60 -1.42 -0.63 -1.14
CA GLU A 60 -1.60 -1.01 0.26
C GLU A 60 -0.42 -0.54 1.09
N GLU A 61 -0.70 0.16 2.20
CA GLU A 61 0.35 0.57 3.14
C GLU A 61 0.76 -0.61 4.02
N VAL A 62 2.07 -0.79 4.15
CA VAL A 62 2.70 -1.72 5.10
C VAL A 62 3.57 -0.90 6.04
N VAL A 63 3.22 -0.87 7.33
CA VAL A 63 3.91 -0.03 8.31
C VAL A 63 5.00 -0.81 9.04
N ILE A 64 6.24 -0.35 8.90
CA ILE A 64 7.41 -0.86 9.63
C ILE A 64 7.81 0.20 10.67
N ASP A 65 7.25 0.08 11.88
CA ASP A 65 7.47 1.02 12.97
C ASP A 65 8.49 0.47 13.98
N THR A 66 9.59 1.18 14.14
CA THR A 66 10.69 0.80 15.04
C THR A 66 10.68 1.59 16.37
N SER A 67 9.59 2.25 16.71
CA SER A 67 9.47 3.07 17.91
C SER A 67 9.53 2.26 19.21
N THR A 68 9.02 1.03 19.18
CA THR A 68 9.05 0.08 20.30
C THR A 68 9.26 -1.35 19.80
N ALA A 69 9.71 -2.24 20.68
CA ALA A 69 9.90 -3.66 20.36
C ALA A 69 8.61 -4.32 19.83
N ALA A 70 7.46 -4.05 20.46
CA ALA A 70 6.17 -4.59 20.04
C ALA A 70 5.75 -4.11 18.63
N LYS A 71 6.01 -2.85 18.30
CA LYS A 71 5.73 -2.29 16.96
C LYS A 71 6.69 -2.87 15.92
N TRP A 72 7.96 -3.02 16.27
CA TRP A 72 8.95 -3.68 15.42
C TRP A 72 8.53 -5.12 15.08
N GLU A 73 8.14 -5.91 16.11
CA GLU A 73 7.66 -7.27 15.94
C GLU A 73 6.44 -7.34 15.02
N LYS A 74 5.47 -6.45 15.22
CA LYS A 74 4.31 -6.34 14.33
C LYS A 74 4.76 -6.07 12.89
N GLY A 75 5.66 -5.12 12.67
CA GLY A 75 6.20 -4.80 11.33
C GLY A 75 6.90 -5.99 10.69
N ALA A 76 7.64 -6.78 11.47
CA ALA A 76 8.28 -8.00 10.99
C ALA A 76 7.27 -9.06 10.54
N HIS A 77 6.17 -9.26 11.30
CA HIS A 77 5.07 -10.14 10.89
C HIS A 77 4.38 -9.65 9.62
N GLU A 78 4.09 -8.36 9.52
CA GLU A 78 3.52 -7.75 8.31
C GLU A 78 4.40 -7.97 7.07
N ALA A 79 5.72 -7.85 7.23
CA ALA A 79 6.66 -8.10 6.15
C ALA A 79 6.72 -9.58 5.76
N PHE A 80 6.60 -10.48 6.73
CA PHE A 80 6.56 -11.93 6.50
C PHE A 80 5.29 -12.34 5.74
N ASP A 81 4.13 -11.89 6.20
CA ASP A 81 2.83 -12.24 5.62
C ASP A 81 2.69 -11.80 4.16
N ARG A 82 3.35 -10.69 3.79
CA ARG A 82 3.37 -10.15 2.42
C ARG A 82 4.57 -10.61 1.58
N ASN A 83 5.42 -11.46 2.16
CA ASN A 83 6.63 -11.97 1.53
C ASN A 83 7.59 -10.85 1.07
N ILE A 84 7.74 -9.80 1.90
CA ILE A 84 8.65 -8.65 1.66
C ILE A 84 9.77 -8.57 2.72
N VAL A 85 10.11 -9.68 3.35
CA VAL A 85 11.22 -9.76 4.33
C VAL A 85 12.54 -9.21 3.78
N PRO A 86 12.93 -9.42 2.51
CA PRO A 86 14.14 -8.79 1.95
C PRO A 86 14.09 -7.27 1.97
N VAL A 87 12.91 -6.66 1.71
CA VAL A 87 12.70 -5.21 1.77
C VAL A 87 12.80 -4.72 3.21
N PHE A 88 12.18 -5.44 4.15
CA PHE A 88 12.26 -5.15 5.58
C PHE A 88 13.73 -5.15 6.06
N ASN A 89 14.48 -6.20 5.78
CA ASN A 89 15.86 -6.35 6.21
C ASN A 89 16.78 -5.27 5.64
N GLN A 90 16.44 -4.75 4.46
CA GLN A 90 17.26 -3.73 3.80
C GLN A 90 17.27 -2.40 4.55
N TRP A 91 16.15 -2.04 5.22
CA TRP A 91 15.98 -0.72 5.80
C TRP A 91 15.36 -0.69 7.20
N VAL A 92 15.15 -1.84 7.85
CA VAL A 92 14.66 -1.82 9.23
C VAL A 92 15.60 -1.00 10.12
N GLY A 93 15.07 0.02 10.80
CA GLY A 93 15.86 0.95 11.60
C GLY A 93 16.25 2.26 10.89
N LEU A 94 15.97 2.42 9.59
CA LEU A 94 16.12 3.68 8.87
C LEU A 94 14.75 4.31 8.61
N PRO A 95 14.29 5.27 9.43
CA PRO A 95 12.94 5.86 9.31
C PRO A 95 12.93 7.06 8.36
N GLY A 96 11.70 7.50 7.97
CA GLY A 96 11.46 8.78 7.28
C GLY A 96 11.27 8.67 5.77
N PHE A 97 11.01 7.48 5.25
CA PHE A 97 10.66 7.26 3.85
C PHE A 97 9.73 6.04 3.69
N ALA A 98 9.11 5.94 2.53
CA ALA A 98 8.35 4.76 2.14
C ALA A 98 8.86 4.16 0.83
N ALA A 99 9.09 2.85 0.80
CA ALA A 99 9.47 2.11 -0.39
C ALA A 99 8.22 1.63 -1.13
N VAL A 100 8.16 1.87 -2.44
CA VAL A 100 7.12 1.34 -3.31
C VAL A 100 7.62 0.02 -3.88
N VAL A 101 6.87 -1.05 -3.62
CA VAL A 101 7.24 -2.43 -3.93
C VAL A 101 6.15 -3.04 -4.80
N ASP A 102 6.49 -3.60 -5.92
CA ASP A 102 5.55 -4.35 -6.77
C ASP A 102 4.98 -5.54 -5.98
N ALA A 103 3.66 -5.63 -5.92
CA ALA A 103 3.00 -6.63 -5.07
C ALA A 103 3.16 -8.06 -5.59
N ASP A 104 3.37 -8.26 -6.89
CA ASP A 104 3.55 -9.57 -7.49
C ASP A 104 5.02 -10.03 -7.41
N SER A 105 5.93 -9.23 -7.97
CA SER A 105 7.35 -9.59 -8.06
C SER A 105 8.17 -9.31 -6.81
N LYS A 106 7.61 -8.55 -5.84
CA LYS A 106 8.28 -8.10 -4.60
C LYS A 106 9.51 -7.21 -4.85
N ARG A 107 9.65 -6.67 -6.07
CA ARG A 107 10.75 -5.78 -6.44
C ARG A 107 10.47 -4.35 -5.98
N ILE A 108 11.51 -3.69 -5.49
CA ILE A 108 11.49 -2.28 -5.16
C ILE A 108 11.45 -1.48 -6.47
N ILE A 109 10.46 -0.60 -6.61
CA ILE A 109 10.26 0.25 -7.80
C ILE A 109 10.85 1.63 -7.58
N GLY A 110 10.78 2.14 -6.36
CA GLY A 110 11.30 3.44 -5.95
C GLY A 110 10.87 3.78 -4.54
N CYS A 111 11.16 5.01 -4.12
CA CYS A 111 10.82 5.50 -2.78
C CYS A 111 10.22 6.90 -2.84
N VAL A 112 9.42 7.22 -1.83
CA VAL A 112 8.91 8.57 -1.53
C VAL A 112 9.30 8.96 -0.10
N ASN A 113 9.39 10.26 0.18
CA ASN A 113 9.80 10.77 1.49
C ASN A 113 9.05 12.06 1.83
N SER A 114 9.37 12.67 2.96
CA SER A 114 8.75 13.90 3.46
C SER A 114 8.91 15.15 2.56
N GLN A 115 9.74 15.11 1.53
CA GLN A 115 9.89 16.20 0.57
C GLN A 115 8.70 16.31 -0.40
N PHE A 116 7.95 15.22 -0.60
CA PHE A 116 6.77 15.21 -1.43
C PHE A 116 5.54 15.65 -0.63
N ASN A 117 4.73 16.54 -1.18
CA ASN A 117 3.38 16.73 -0.67
C ASN A 117 2.47 15.57 -1.12
N ALA A 118 1.28 15.47 -0.52
CA ALA A 118 0.37 14.34 -0.76
C ALA A 118 0.01 14.13 -2.25
N ASN A 119 -0.26 15.22 -2.99
CA ASN A 119 -0.59 15.11 -4.42
C ASN A 119 0.61 14.68 -5.28
N GLU A 120 1.80 15.18 -4.96
CA GLU A 120 3.04 14.78 -5.63
C GLU A 120 3.35 13.31 -5.34
N MET A 121 3.19 12.90 -4.07
CA MET A 121 3.43 11.54 -3.61
C MET A 121 2.47 10.55 -4.30
N ALA A 122 1.17 10.87 -4.35
CA ALA A 122 0.18 10.06 -5.05
C ALA A 122 0.57 9.86 -6.53
N ARG A 123 0.91 10.94 -7.24
CA ARG A 123 1.34 10.86 -8.64
C ARG A 123 2.60 10.03 -8.85
N GLU A 124 3.59 10.15 -7.96
CA GLU A 124 4.81 9.34 -8.08
C GLU A 124 4.53 7.86 -7.80
N ILE A 125 3.67 7.54 -6.82
CA ILE A 125 3.23 6.15 -6.57
C ILE A 125 2.50 5.60 -7.80
N GLU A 126 1.53 6.31 -8.36
CA GLU A 126 0.82 5.91 -9.58
C GLU A 126 1.76 5.72 -10.77
N LYS A 127 2.70 6.63 -10.98
CA LYS A 127 3.71 6.56 -12.05
C LYS A 127 4.62 5.36 -11.88
N MET A 128 5.07 5.07 -10.66
CA MET A 128 5.87 3.89 -10.35
C MET A 128 5.07 2.61 -10.59
N THR A 129 3.82 2.57 -10.16
CA THR A 129 2.89 1.45 -10.36
C THR A 129 2.66 1.19 -11.85
N ALA A 130 2.33 2.22 -12.63
CA ALA A 130 2.14 2.09 -14.07
C ALA A 130 3.40 1.57 -14.78
N ARG A 131 4.58 2.06 -14.39
CA ARG A 131 5.86 1.59 -14.95
C ARG A 131 6.12 0.12 -14.61
N ALA A 132 5.82 -0.33 -13.40
CA ALA A 132 5.95 -1.73 -13.00
C ALA A 132 5.04 -2.65 -13.81
N LYS A 133 3.85 -2.17 -14.15
CA LYS A 133 2.87 -2.89 -14.99
C LYS A 133 3.13 -2.76 -16.50
N GLY A 134 4.20 -2.09 -16.90
CA GLY A 134 4.50 -1.83 -18.32
C GLY A 134 3.52 -0.88 -19.02
N GLN A 135 2.77 -0.09 -18.23
CA GLN A 135 1.78 0.86 -18.73
C GLN A 135 2.41 2.24 -18.98
N ALA A 136 1.93 2.94 -19.99
CA ALA A 136 2.31 4.33 -20.22
C ALA A 136 1.64 5.23 -19.18
N PHE A 137 2.45 6.04 -18.49
CA PHE A 137 1.95 7.05 -17.56
C PHE A 137 2.10 8.44 -18.16
N THR A 138 0.98 9.07 -18.49
CA THR A 138 0.95 10.44 -19.03
C THR A 138 0.63 11.44 -17.91
N SER A 139 1.66 11.87 -17.18
CA SER A 139 1.52 12.99 -16.25
C SER A 139 2.08 14.27 -16.88
N ARG A 140 1.28 15.33 -16.84
CA ARG A 140 1.68 16.69 -17.28
C ARG A 140 2.39 17.49 -16.19
N ALA A 141 2.41 17.01 -14.94
CA ALA A 141 2.98 17.73 -13.81
C ALA A 141 4.36 17.19 -13.46
N SER A 142 5.37 18.06 -13.49
CA SER A 142 6.71 17.78 -12.97
C SER A 142 6.70 17.83 -11.44
N THR A 143 7.37 16.90 -10.79
CA THR A 143 7.59 16.88 -9.33
C THR A 143 8.74 17.78 -8.87
N GLY A 144 9.16 18.74 -9.71
CA GLY A 144 10.11 19.75 -9.30
C GLY A 144 11.53 19.23 -9.00
N GLY A 145 11.96 18.15 -9.66
CA GLY A 145 13.31 17.60 -9.49
C GLY A 145 13.51 16.76 -8.22
N LYS A 146 12.46 16.48 -7.46
CA LYS A 146 12.52 15.57 -6.31
C LYS A 146 12.85 14.15 -6.76
N THR A 147 13.68 13.47 -5.97
CA THR A 147 14.16 12.13 -6.30
C THR A 147 13.27 11.04 -5.70
N THR A 148 12.94 10.03 -6.51
CA THR A 148 12.31 8.77 -6.06
C THR A 148 13.33 7.65 -5.84
N LYS A 149 14.63 7.99 -5.78
CA LYS A 149 15.66 7.03 -5.42
C LYS A 149 15.53 6.67 -3.95
N CYS A 150 15.61 5.38 -3.68
CA CYS A 150 15.64 4.87 -2.32
C CYS A 150 16.98 5.19 -1.64
N PRO A 151 17.00 5.36 -0.30
CA PRO A 151 18.24 5.48 0.44
C PRO A 151 19.11 4.22 0.26
N PRO A 152 20.42 4.32 0.48
CA PRO A 152 21.27 3.14 0.52
C PRO A 152 20.74 2.12 1.52
N ALA A 153 20.91 0.83 1.25
CA ALA A 153 20.55 -0.20 2.20
C ALA A 153 21.32 0.00 3.51
N TYR A 154 20.58 -0.04 4.63
CA TYR A 154 21.17 0.20 5.95
C TYR A 154 21.87 -1.06 6.49
N ASN A 155 21.27 -2.22 6.23
CA ASN A 155 21.77 -3.51 6.65
C ASN A 155 22.29 -4.28 5.42
N VAL A 156 23.39 -3.83 4.86
CA VAL A 156 24.17 -4.67 3.93
C VAL A 156 25.07 -5.52 4.81
N ASP A 157 24.78 -6.81 4.87
CA ASP A 157 25.73 -7.77 5.45
C ASP A 157 27.03 -7.67 4.64
N PRO A 158 28.14 -7.21 5.24
CA PRO A 158 29.41 -7.21 4.55
C PRO A 158 29.92 -8.66 4.53
N GLY A 159 29.37 -9.46 3.58
CA GLY A 159 29.72 -10.86 3.41
C GLY A 159 31.22 -11.15 3.47
#